data_5a96191c8f169e0499f25a8c9cc0a7cd
#
_entry.id   5a96191c8f169e0499f25a8c9cc0a7cd
#
_cell.length_a   1.000
_cell.length_b   1.000
_cell.length_c   1.000
_cell.angle_alpha   90.00
_cell.angle_beta   90.00
_cell.angle_gamma   90.00
#
_symmetry.space_group_name_H-M   'P 1'
#
loop_
_entity.id
_entity.type
_entity.pdbx_description
1 polymer ?
#
loop_
_entity_poly.entity_id
_entity_poly.type
_entity_poly.pdbx_seq_one_letter_code
_entity_poly.pdbx_strand_id
1 'polypeptide(L)'
;MSGEIVRVGMIMCNRYHTCAGGKCFRAMKNCEGAFSIYAGKEVELVGCTTCGGCPGGNIEYAPAEMKKNGVTVIHLATGMLVGYPPCTRIDYFRRFIEEQYGIPVVVGTHPIPQKYFKIHDALGSWKSPLWQELIQPTLAIEEIRLAYD
;
A
#
# COMPACT_ATOMS: atom_id res chain seq x y z
N MET A 1 -27.93 -5.66 2.95
CA MET A 1 -27.01 -6.35 2.30
C MET A 1 -26.18 -5.48 1.50
N SER A 2 -25.12 -5.69 1.46
CA SER A 2 -24.34 -4.86 0.70
C SER A 2 -23.87 -5.63 -0.47
N GLY A 3 -24.20 -5.31 -1.59
CA GLY A 3 -23.64 -5.90 -2.77
C GLY A 3 -22.35 -5.28 -3.22
N GLU A 4 -21.83 -4.39 -2.40
CA GLU A 4 -20.65 -3.63 -2.80
C GLU A 4 -19.40 -4.47 -2.72
N ILE A 5 -18.62 -4.49 -3.81
CA ILE A 5 -17.35 -5.19 -3.88
C ILE A 5 -16.25 -4.13 -3.92
N VAL A 6 -15.25 -4.30 -3.06
CA VAL A 6 -14.06 -3.46 -3.09
C VAL A 6 -13.11 -4.06 -4.12
N ARG A 7 -12.83 -3.34 -5.18
CA ARG A 7 -11.92 -3.79 -6.23
C ARG A 7 -10.59 -3.07 -6.09
N VAL A 8 -9.57 -3.84 -5.73
CA VAL A 8 -8.27 -3.30 -5.34
C VAL A 8 -7.27 -3.39 -6.48
N GLY A 9 -6.57 -2.29 -6.72
CA GLY A 9 -5.34 -2.30 -7.50
C GLY A 9 -4.17 -2.15 -6.54
N MET A 10 -3.11 -2.93 -6.73
CA MET A 10 -1.89 -2.82 -5.93
C MET A 10 -0.73 -2.35 -6.77
N ILE A 11 0.04 -1.41 -6.24
CA ILE A 11 1.29 -0.99 -6.86
C ILE A 11 2.39 -1.15 -5.81
N MET A 12 3.35 -2.02 -6.11
CA MET A 12 4.43 -2.35 -5.19
C MET A 12 5.71 -1.60 -5.54
N CYS A 13 6.58 -1.41 -4.57
CA CYS A 13 7.90 -0.85 -4.82
C CYS A 13 8.73 -1.87 -5.60
N ASN A 14 9.35 -1.44 -6.70
CA ASN A 14 10.13 -2.32 -7.54
C ASN A 14 11.36 -2.89 -6.82
N ARG A 15 11.84 -2.22 -5.76
CA ARG A 15 13.00 -2.69 -4.99
C ARG A 15 12.63 -3.67 -3.88
N TYR A 16 11.40 -3.60 -3.36
CA TYR A 16 11.03 -4.29 -2.13
C TYR A 16 9.81 -5.17 -2.35
N HIS A 17 9.95 -6.18 -3.21
CA HIS A 17 8.88 -7.15 -3.45
C HIS A 17 9.42 -8.58 -3.47
N THR A 18 10.46 -8.82 -2.67
CA THR A 18 11.10 -10.15 -2.62
C THR A 18 10.21 -11.22 -2.02
N CYS A 19 9.13 -10.86 -1.34
CA CYS A 19 8.13 -11.81 -0.86
C CYS A 19 7.13 -12.19 -1.95
N ALA A 20 7.35 -11.76 -3.18
CA ALA A 20 6.45 -12.04 -4.33
C ALA A 20 5.04 -11.52 -4.10
N GLY A 21 4.90 -10.44 -3.34
CA GLY A 21 3.59 -9.90 -3.01
C GLY A 21 2.85 -10.67 -1.94
N GLY A 22 3.47 -11.74 -1.39
CA GLY A 22 2.79 -12.64 -0.46
C GLY A 22 2.28 -11.97 0.79
N LYS A 23 3.04 -11.03 1.35
CA LYS A 23 2.60 -10.31 2.54
C LYS A 23 1.41 -9.41 2.24
N CYS A 24 1.42 -8.73 1.09
CA CYS A 24 0.31 -7.88 0.66
C CYS A 24 -0.95 -8.70 0.43
N PHE A 25 -0.82 -9.83 -0.26
CA PHE A 25 -1.97 -10.68 -0.56
C PHE A 25 -2.55 -11.32 0.71
N ARG A 26 -1.67 -11.75 1.63
CA ARG A 26 -2.11 -12.30 2.90
C ARG A 26 -2.89 -11.26 3.71
N ALA A 27 -2.39 -10.04 3.76
CA ALA A 27 -3.07 -8.96 4.48
C ALA A 27 -4.42 -8.64 3.85
N MET A 28 -4.52 -8.66 2.53
CA MET A 28 -5.77 -8.43 1.85
C MET A 28 -6.79 -9.52 2.20
N LYS A 29 -6.36 -10.79 2.18
CA LYS A 29 -7.22 -11.91 2.50
C LYS A 29 -7.70 -11.86 3.94
N ASN A 30 -6.83 -11.47 4.87
CA ASN A 30 -7.13 -11.48 6.30
C ASN A 30 -7.65 -10.15 6.83
N CYS A 31 -7.82 -9.15 5.98
CA CYS A 31 -8.26 -7.80 6.37
C CYS A 31 -7.37 -7.21 7.46
N GLU A 32 -6.06 -7.25 7.22
CA GLU A 32 -5.07 -6.70 8.15
C GLU A 32 -4.35 -5.50 7.54
N GLY A 33 -3.74 -4.70 8.41
CA GLY A 33 -3.05 -3.50 7.97
C GLY A 33 -4.00 -2.51 7.33
N ALA A 34 -3.61 -2.00 6.17
CA ALA A 34 -4.44 -1.03 5.46
C ALA A 34 -5.75 -1.63 4.94
N PHE A 35 -5.85 -2.97 4.88
CA PHE A 35 -7.06 -3.63 4.42
C PHE A 35 -8.09 -3.83 5.54
N SER A 36 -7.76 -3.47 6.77
CA SER A 36 -8.69 -3.63 7.89
C SER A 36 -9.97 -2.81 7.72
N ILE A 37 -9.92 -1.75 6.92
CA ILE A 37 -11.09 -0.92 6.64
C ILE A 37 -12.15 -1.65 5.80
N TYR A 38 -11.79 -2.78 5.21
CA TYR A 38 -12.71 -3.55 4.36
C TYR A 38 -13.30 -4.77 5.08
N ALA A 39 -13.13 -4.85 6.39
CA ALA A 39 -13.65 -5.99 7.15
C ALA A 39 -15.16 -6.14 6.91
N GLY A 40 -15.58 -7.36 6.62
CA GLY A 40 -16.98 -7.65 6.32
C GLY A 40 -17.41 -7.36 4.89
N LYS A 41 -16.52 -6.86 4.06
CA LYS A 41 -16.82 -6.60 2.65
C LYS A 41 -16.14 -7.63 1.77
N GLU A 42 -16.70 -7.84 0.59
CA GLU A 42 -16.04 -8.64 -0.43
C GLU A 42 -14.95 -7.81 -1.08
N VAL A 43 -13.75 -8.39 -1.20
CA VAL A 43 -12.59 -7.69 -1.77
C VAL A 43 -12.02 -8.55 -2.89
N GLU A 44 -11.80 -7.95 -4.05
CA GLU A 44 -11.14 -8.66 -5.15
C GLU A 44 -10.00 -7.82 -5.72
N LEU A 45 -8.96 -8.51 -6.16
CA LEU A 45 -7.79 -7.87 -6.77
C LEU A 45 -8.04 -7.79 -8.28
N VAL A 46 -7.97 -6.57 -8.82
CA VAL A 46 -8.22 -6.36 -10.26
C VAL A 46 -6.99 -5.84 -11.00
N GLY A 47 -5.90 -5.63 -10.31
CA GLY A 47 -4.65 -5.23 -10.94
C GLY A 47 -3.52 -5.21 -9.93
N CYS A 48 -2.32 -5.58 -10.39
CA CYS A 48 -1.14 -5.61 -9.54
C CYS A 48 0.10 -5.39 -10.38
N THR A 49 0.91 -4.44 -9.98
CA THR A 49 2.17 -4.17 -10.67
C THR A 49 3.16 -3.54 -9.70
N THR A 50 4.34 -3.20 -10.20
CA THR A 50 5.29 -2.39 -9.44
C THR A 50 5.30 -0.97 -10.00
N CYS A 51 5.97 -0.05 -9.30
CA CYS A 51 6.16 1.31 -9.81
C CYS A 51 7.11 1.34 -11.02
N GLY A 52 7.78 0.24 -11.33
CA GLY A 52 8.71 0.16 -12.45
C GLY A 52 10.11 0.67 -12.13
N GLY A 53 10.39 0.93 -10.86
CA GLY A 53 11.66 1.52 -10.43
C GLY A 53 11.60 3.04 -10.43
N CYS A 54 12.44 3.67 -9.60
CA CYS A 54 12.48 5.12 -9.51
C CYS A 54 12.84 5.73 -10.87
N PRO A 55 12.15 6.76 -11.30
CA PRO A 55 11.18 7.60 -10.60
C PRO A 55 9.73 7.09 -10.62
N GLY A 56 9.46 5.86 -11.09
CA GLY A 56 8.14 5.29 -10.99
C GLY A 56 7.25 5.47 -12.22
N GLY A 57 7.79 5.15 -13.39
CA GLY A 57 7.07 5.37 -14.66
C GLY A 57 5.75 4.62 -14.79
N ASN A 58 5.63 3.44 -14.15
CA ASN A 58 4.38 2.69 -14.23
C ASN A 58 3.20 3.40 -13.56
N ILE A 59 3.48 4.33 -12.65
CA ILE A 59 2.42 5.10 -12.00
C ILE A 59 1.60 5.89 -13.02
N GLU A 60 2.23 6.29 -14.11
CA GLU A 60 1.55 7.10 -15.12
C GLU A 60 0.51 6.29 -15.90
N TYR A 61 0.70 4.98 -16.05
CA TYR A 61 -0.11 4.18 -16.97
C TYR A 61 -0.91 3.05 -16.32
N ALA A 62 -0.39 2.44 -15.26
CA ALA A 62 -1.04 1.29 -14.64
C ALA A 62 -2.49 1.57 -14.20
N PRO A 63 -2.80 2.75 -13.63
CA PRO A 63 -4.18 2.99 -13.21
C PRO A 63 -5.19 2.96 -14.35
N ALA A 64 -4.77 3.24 -15.58
CA ALA A 64 -5.69 3.25 -16.72
C ALA A 64 -6.31 1.88 -16.95
N GLU A 65 -5.49 0.83 -16.93
CA GLU A 65 -6.00 -0.53 -17.12
C GLU A 65 -6.79 -1.02 -15.90
N MET A 66 -6.33 -0.67 -14.72
CA MET A 66 -7.06 -0.97 -13.48
C MET A 66 -8.46 -0.37 -13.51
N LYS A 67 -8.57 0.86 -14.04
CA LYS A 67 -9.86 1.53 -14.15
C LYS A 67 -10.80 0.79 -15.09
N LYS A 68 -10.29 0.27 -16.20
CA LYS A 68 -11.08 -0.53 -17.13
C LYS A 68 -11.61 -1.80 -16.46
N ASN A 69 -10.90 -2.33 -15.48
CA ASN A 69 -11.29 -3.53 -14.76
C ASN A 69 -12.12 -3.21 -13.51
N GLY A 70 -12.56 -1.97 -13.37
CA GLY A 70 -13.49 -1.59 -12.31
C GLY A 70 -12.85 -1.30 -10.96
N VAL A 71 -11.57 -0.93 -10.92
CA VAL A 71 -10.89 -0.62 -9.66
C VAL A 71 -11.65 0.45 -8.88
N THR A 72 -11.77 0.26 -7.57
CA THR A 72 -12.42 1.26 -6.71
C THR A 72 -11.42 1.93 -5.77
N VAL A 73 -10.25 1.32 -5.58
CA VAL A 73 -9.20 1.88 -4.72
C VAL A 73 -7.86 1.31 -5.14
N ILE A 74 -6.82 2.13 -5.11
CA ILE A 74 -5.46 1.67 -5.36
C ILE A 74 -4.68 1.75 -4.06
N HIS A 75 -4.00 0.65 -3.71
CA HIS A 75 -3.12 0.58 -2.55
C HIS A 75 -1.66 0.68 -3.01
N LEU A 76 -0.94 1.64 -2.46
CA LEU A 76 0.50 1.72 -2.62
C LEU A 76 1.12 0.88 -1.51
N ALA A 77 1.94 -0.11 -1.88
CA ALA A 77 2.36 -1.15 -0.94
C ALA A 77 3.21 -0.65 0.22
N THR A 78 3.13 -1.37 1.33
CA THR A 78 3.90 -1.08 2.53
C THR A 78 5.40 -1.03 2.29
N GLY A 79 5.90 -1.77 1.30
CA GLY A 79 7.31 -1.70 0.93
C GLY A 79 7.80 -0.29 0.63
N MET A 80 6.92 0.57 0.16
CA MET A 80 7.26 1.97 -0.09
C MET A 80 7.49 2.77 1.20
N LEU A 81 6.94 2.28 2.32
CA LEU A 81 7.07 2.95 3.61
C LEU A 81 8.30 2.51 4.38
N VAL A 82 8.79 1.31 4.13
CA VAL A 82 9.80 0.67 4.98
C VAL A 82 11.15 0.49 4.30
N GLY A 83 11.35 1.08 3.14
CA GLY A 83 12.65 1.05 2.46
C GLY A 83 13.69 1.95 3.14
N TYR A 84 14.91 1.89 2.63
CA TYR A 84 16.05 2.68 3.12
C TYR A 84 16.61 3.53 1.99
N PRO A 85 16.12 4.76 1.79
CA PRO A 85 15.06 5.41 2.55
C PRO A 85 13.67 4.96 2.09
N PRO A 86 12.63 5.31 2.85
CA PRO A 86 11.26 5.16 2.35
C PRO A 86 11.09 5.94 1.04
N CYS A 87 10.09 5.53 0.24
CA CYS A 87 9.88 6.12 -1.08
C CYS A 87 9.62 7.63 -0.98
N THR A 88 10.55 8.42 -1.54
CA THR A 88 10.45 9.88 -1.49
C THR A 88 9.38 10.43 -2.42
N ARG A 89 8.86 9.61 -3.32
CA ARG A 89 7.85 10.04 -4.29
C ARG A 89 6.45 9.55 -3.96
N ILE A 90 6.26 8.92 -2.80
CA ILE A 90 4.98 8.26 -2.48
C ILE A 90 3.81 9.25 -2.47
N ASP A 91 4.02 10.46 -1.95
CA ASP A 91 2.97 11.46 -1.92
C ASP A 91 2.63 11.96 -3.32
N TYR A 92 3.65 12.09 -4.18
CA TYR A 92 3.45 12.45 -5.58
C TYR A 92 2.63 11.36 -6.29
N PHE A 93 2.96 10.08 -6.07
CA PHE A 93 2.23 8.97 -6.66
C PHE A 93 0.75 9.01 -6.26
N ARG A 94 0.49 9.21 -4.96
CA ARG A 94 -0.87 9.28 -4.45
C ARG A 94 -1.64 10.39 -5.14
N ARG A 95 -1.07 11.58 -5.17
CA ARG A 95 -1.73 12.75 -5.79
C ARG A 95 -1.94 12.57 -7.28
N PHE A 96 -0.94 12.04 -7.96
CA PHE A 96 -1.03 11.83 -9.41
C PHE A 96 -2.20 10.91 -9.76
N ILE A 97 -2.30 9.79 -9.06
CA ILE A 97 -3.37 8.82 -9.34
C ILE A 97 -4.73 9.44 -9.06
N GLU A 98 -4.86 10.13 -7.92
CA GLU A 98 -6.14 10.73 -7.55
C GLU A 98 -6.54 11.86 -8.51
N GLU A 99 -5.59 12.69 -8.91
CA GLU A 99 -5.89 13.83 -9.77
C GLU A 99 -6.10 13.44 -11.22
N GLN A 100 -5.27 12.53 -11.74
CA GLN A 100 -5.34 12.17 -13.15
C GLN A 100 -6.38 11.10 -13.45
N TYR A 101 -6.65 10.21 -12.52
CA TYR A 101 -7.54 9.09 -12.76
C TYR A 101 -8.80 9.10 -11.90
N GLY A 102 -8.86 9.96 -10.90
CA GLY A 102 -10.01 10.02 -10.01
C GLY A 102 -10.20 8.77 -9.16
N ILE A 103 -9.14 8.00 -8.92
CA ILE A 103 -9.20 6.77 -8.14
C ILE A 103 -8.67 7.05 -6.75
N PRO A 104 -9.44 6.74 -5.69
CA PRO A 104 -8.94 6.90 -4.32
C PRO A 104 -7.69 6.05 -4.08
N VAL A 105 -6.73 6.60 -3.35
CA VAL A 105 -5.48 5.90 -3.03
C VAL A 105 -5.37 5.73 -1.52
N VAL A 106 -5.08 4.50 -1.09
CA VAL A 106 -4.71 4.20 0.29
C VAL A 106 -3.22 3.85 0.30
N VAL A 107 -2.47 4.49 1.19
CA VAL A 107 -1.06 4.19 1.33
C VAL A 107 -0.92 3.02 2.29
N GLY A 108 -0.29 1.95 1.81
CA GLY A 108 -0.03 0.76 2.60
C GLY A 108 -0.88 -0.43 2.19
N THR A 109 -0.36 -1.59 2.52
CA THR A 109 -1.00 -2.89 2.31
C THR A 109 -0.95 -3.68 3.62
N HIS A 110 0.09 -4.50 3.83
CA HIS A 110 0.23 -5.27 5.07
C HIS A 110 0.70 -4.38 6.23
N PRO A 111 0.50 -4.80 7.48
CA PRO A 111 1.06 -4.08 8.62
C PRO A 111 2.56 -3.91 8.49
N ILE A 112 3.09 -2.80 8.99
CA ILE A 112 4.53 -2.60 9.01
C ILE A 112 5.14 -3.70 9.87
N PRO A 113 6.09 -4.52 9.34
CA PRO A 113 6.73 -5.55 10.13
C PRO A 113 7.45 -4.97 11.35
N GLN A 114 7.45 -5.71 12.46
CA GLN A 114 8.00 -5.22 13.72
C GLN A 114 9.46 -4.82 13.59
N LYS A 115 10.26 -5.58 12.87
CA LYS A 115 11.68 -5.25 12.70
C LYS A 115 11.87 -3.93 11.98
N TYR A 116 11.06 -3.64 10.97
CA TYR A 116 11.16 -2.37 10.25
C TYR A 116 10.59 -1.22 11.08
N PHE A 117 9.55 -1.49 11.86
CA PHE A 117 8.98 -0.49 12.74
C PHE A 117 10.04 0.01 13.73
N LYS A 118 10.75 -0.92 14.37
CA LYS A 118 11.79 -0.56 15.34
C LYS A 118 12.92 0.25 14.70
N ILE A 119 13.40 -0.18 13.54
CA ILE A 119 14.52 0.49 12.88
C ILE A 119 14.14 1.90 12.43
N HIS A 120 13.01 2.04 11.76
CA HIS A 120 12.60 3.35 11.25
C HIS A 120 12.20 4.31 12.36
N ASP A 121 11.61 3.80 13.43
CA ASP A 121 11.31 4.62 14.60
C ASP A 121 12.61 5.18 15.20
N ALA A 122 13.62 4.33 15.34
CA ALA A 122 14.92 4.74 15.88
C ALA A 122 15.63 5.73 14.95
N LEU A 123 15.51 5.55 13.63
CA LEU A 123 16.13 6.44 12.66
C LEU A 123 15.36 7.76 12.49
N GLY A 124 14.13 7.82 12.97
CA GLY A 124 13.28 8.99 12.75
C GLY A 124 12.81 9.15 11.32
N SER A 125 12.70 8.04 10.58
CA SER A 125 12.33 8.07 9.16
C SER A 125 10.95 8.68 8.92
N TRP A 126 10.05 8.54 9.88
CA TRP A 126 8.66 8.97 9.73
C TRP A 126 8.30 10.14 10.63
N LYS A 127 9.28 10.98 10.99
CA LYS A 127 9.05 12.06 11.96
C LYS A 127 8.12 13.15 11.49
N SER A 128 8.15 13.47 10.20
CA SER A 128 7.37 14.61 9.70
C SER A 128 5.87 14.36 9.80
N PRO A 129 5.05 15.41 9.89
CA PRO A 129 3.59 15.23 9.91
C PRO A 129 3.06 14.45 8.71
N LEU A 130 3.64 14.67 7.53
CA LEU A 130 3.23 13.94 6.33
C LEU A 130 3.47 12.44 6.49
N TRP A 131 4.66 12.04 6.95
CA TRP A 131 4.96 10.62 7.11
C TRP A 131 4.14 9.99 8.22
N GLN A 132 3.84 10.74 9.29
CA GLN A 132 2.95 10.24 10.33
C GLN A 132 1.56 9.95 9.77
N GLU A 133 1.08 10.77 8.85
CA GLU A 133 -0.19 10.52 8.18
C GLU A 133 -0.10 9.29 7.27
N LEU A 134 0.96 9.20 6.48
CA LEU A 134 1.12 8.14 5.48
C LEU A 134 1.19 6.75 6.10
N ILE A 135 1.79 6.61 7.27
CA ILE A 135 1.95 5.28 7.89
C ILE A 135 0.73 4.82 8.69
N GLN A 136 -0.24 5.70 8.94
CA GLN A 136 -1.39 5.38 9.80
C GLN A 136 -2.14 4.10 9.39
N PRO A 137 -2.46 3.88 8.11
CA PRO A 137 -3.22 2.68 7.74
C PRO A 137 -2.49 1.37 8.04
N THR A 138 -1.16 1.40 8.16
CA THR A 138 -0.35 0.19 8.36
C THR A 138 0.16 0.03 9.78
N LEU A 139 -0.17 0.95 10.68
CA LEU A 139 0.17 0.79 12.08
C LEU A 139 -0.75 -0.28 12.68
N ALA A 140 -0.18 -1.11 13.55
CA ALA A 140 -0.89 -2.19 14.20
C ALA A 140 -0.23 -2.45 15.55
N ILE A 141 -0.84 -3.31 16.37
CA ILE A 141 -0.22 -3.72 17.61
C ILE A 141 0.98 -4.61 17.31
N GLU A 142 1.90 -4.68 18.25
CA GLU A 142 3.16 -5.42 18.06
C GLU A 142 2.93 -6.86 17.64
N GLU A 143 1.97 -7.54 18.27
CA GLU A 143 1.67 -8.93 17.94
C GLU A 143 1.36 -9.11 16.47
N ILE A 144 0.58 -8.22 15.88
CA ILE A 144 0.24 -8.29 14.47
C ILE A 144 1.46 -7.95 13.61
N ARG A 145 2.25 -6.95 14.03
CA ARG A 145 3.46 -6.59 13.29
C ARG A 145 4.46 -7.74 13.25
N LEU A 146 4.57 -8.49 14.36
CA LEU A 146 5.48 -9.64 14.42
C LEU A 146 5.08 -10.72 13.40
N ALA A 147 3.81 -10.87 13.14
CA ALA A 147 3.34 -11.88 12.17
C ALA A 147 3.77 -11.56 10.74
N TYR A 148 4.27 -10.36 10.49
CA TYR A 148 4.74 -9.96 9.17
C TYR A 148 6.26 -9.83 9.09
N ASP A 149 6.98 -10.17 10.16
CA ASP A 149 8.44 -10.26 10.10
C ASP A 149 8.87 -11.46 9.23
#